data_9308e7845f4f478a5abac0268b0045c7
#
_entry.id   9308e7845f4f478a5abac0268b0045c7
#
_cell.length_a   1.000
_cell.length_b   1.000
_cell.length_c   1.000
_cell.angle_alpha   90.00
_cell.angle_beta   90.00
_cell.angle_gamma   90.00
#
_symmetry.space_group_name_H-M   'P 1'
#
loop_
_entity.id
_entity.type
_entity.pdbx_description
1 polymer ?
#
loop_
_entity_poly.entity_id
_entity_poly.type
_entity_poly.pdbx_seq_one_letter_code
_entity_poly.pdbx_strand_id
1 'polypeptide(L)'
;EALEGQAMVLPGATVTEGQLLISGVSETEHIGARFVHSMGAVWARTWYELSVSVPLQITQPAAGSRSHSRWALDIGKHRIKFYGKGSITGVDCDKITYYNPFTLPGGLRLPLTLVQERITAWEGAAAERTEQSARQEGEQQLLALLSARLPEGSTVTDTRFAAVRQGNRLTVVLKAECLEQIGQTVTLPETETTQR
;
A
#
# COMPACT_ATOMS: atom_id res chain seq x y z
N GLU A 1 20.43 -0.79 23.10
CA GLU A 1 21.55 -1.50 23.75
C GLU A 1 22.52 -1.94 22.66
N ALA A 2 23.81 -1.60 22.82
CA ALA A 2 24.86 -2.07 21.95
C ALA A 2 25.41 -3.38 22.54
N LEU A 3 25.47 -4.43 21.76
CA LEU A 3 26.03 -5.74 22.12
C LEU A 3 27.54 -5.80 21.76
N GLU A 4 27.89 -5.25 20.59
CA GLU A 4 29.24 -5.14 20.09
C GLU A 4 29.42 -3.82 19.35
N GLY A 5 30.60 -3.20 19.47
CA GLY A 5 30.88 -1.87 18.95
C GLY A 5 30.69 -0.77 19.99
N GLN A 6 30.89 0.47 19.58
CA GLN A 6 30.78 1.66 20.42
C GLN A 6 29.48 2.39 20.17
N ALA A 7 28.67 2.60 21.22
CA ALA A 7 27.46 3.42 21.11
C ALA A 7 27.85 4.89 20.87
N MET A 8 27.34 5.46 19.80
CA MET A 8 27.57 6.85 19.39
C MET A 8 26.48 7.82 19.88
N VAL A 9 25.39 7.26 20.42
CA VAL A 9 24.26 8.01 20.94
C VAL A 9 23.92 7.59 22.36
N LEU A 10 23.49 8.54 23.17
CA LEU A 10 23.09 8.30 24.56
C LEU A 10 21.55 8.07 24.63
N PRO A 11 21.07 7.31 25.61
CA PRO A 11 19.64 7.21 25.90
C PRO A 11 19.01 8.59 26.09
N GLY A 12 17.90 8.85 25.44
CA GLY A 12 17.19 10.13 25.49
C GLY A 12 17.67 11.17 24.45
N ALA A 13 18.71 10.89 23.68
CA ALA A 13 19.13 11.75 22.59
C ALA A 13 18.14 11.70 21.41
N THR A 14 18.03 12.82 20.71
CA THR A 14 17.33 12.85 19.43
C THR A 14 18.27 12.46 18.32
N VAL A 15 17.80 11.61 17.41
CA VAL A 15 18.59 11.11 16.27
C VAL A 15 17.89 11.44 14.96
N THR A 16 18.65 11.52 13.88
CA THR A 16 18.16 11.77 12.52
C THR A 16 18.43 10.58 11.61
N GLU A 17 17.69 10.50 10.51
CA GLU A 17 17.93 9.49 9.48
C GLU A 17 19.37 9.59 8.94
N GLY A 18 20.03 8.44 8.78
CA GLY A 18 21.42 8.36 8.32
C GLY A 18 22.47 8.59 9.43
N GLN A 19 22.08 8.89 10.66
CA GLN A 19 22.99 9.07 11.78
C GLN A 19 23.59 7.74 12.24
N LEU A 20 24.91 7.71 12.48
CA LEU A 20 25.60 6.54 13.03
C LEU A 20 25.18 6.34 14.49
N LEU A 21 24.58 5.20 14.80
CA LEU A 21 24.08 4.87 16.13
C LEU A 21 25.08 4.01 16.93
N ILE A 22 25.68 3.03 16.27
CA ILE A 22 26.68 2.14 16.82
C ILE A 22 27.84 2.07 15.83
N SER A 23 29.05 2.44 16.28
CA SER A 23 30.29 2.37 15.48
C SER A 23 30.93 1.00 15.62
N GLY A 24 31.39 0.43 14.49
CA GLY A 24 32.25 -0.75 14.48
C GLY A 24 33.74 -0.43 14.74
N VAL A 25 34.07 0.84 14.96
CA VAL A 25 35.42 1.25 15.32
C VAL A 25 35.43 1.55 16.81
N SER A 26 36.28 0.82 17.56
CA SER A 26 36.50 1.05 18.97
C SER A 26 37.95 1.50 19.16
N GLU A 27 38.15 2.70 19.68
CA GLU A 27 39.47 3.21 20.05
C GLU A 27 39.72 2.97 21.53
N THR A 28 40.80 2.34 21.83
CA THR A 28 41.28 2.13 23.23
C THR A 28 42.66 2.75 23.37
N GLU A 29 42.86 3.54 24.41
CA GLU A 29 44.10 4.31 24.65
C GLU A 29 45.39 3.48 24.60
N HIS A 30 45.31 2.16 24.83
CA HIS A 30 46.46 1.29 24.88
C HIS A 30 46.65 0.35 23.69
N ILE A 31 45.63 0.16 22.84
CA ILE A 31 45.63 -0.85 21.76
C ILE A 31 45.44 -0.24 20.39
N GLY A 32 45.08 1.05 20.31
CA GLY A 32 44.72 1.72 19.05
C GLY A 32 43.32 1.40 18.54
N ALA A 33 43.07 1.69 17.27
CA ALA A 33 41.78 1.45 16.65
C ALA A 33 41.58 -0.05 16.34
N ARG A 34 40.49 -0.62 16.86
CA ARG A 34 40.06 -2.00 16.58
C ARG A 34 38.75 -1.97 15.78
N PHE A 35 38.71 -2.72 14.70
CA PHE A 35 37.52 -2.90 13.92
C PHE A 35 36.75 -4.12 14.44
N VAL A 36 35.49 -3.93 14.78
CA VAL A 36 34.55 -4.97 15.21
C VAL A 36 33.26 -4.83 14.45
N HIS A 37 32.47 -5.90 14.37
CA HIS A 37 31.13 -5.81 13.84
C HIS A 37 30.25 -5.04 14.84
N SER A 38 29.63 -3.95 14.40
CA SER A 38 28.65 -3.27 15.23
C SER A 38 27.37 -4.10 15.32
N MET A 39 26.97 -4.47 16.52
CA MET A 39 25.77 -5.24 16.79
C MET A 39 25.00 -4.61 17.95
N GLY A 40 23.69 -4.46 17.79
CA GLY A 40 22.84 -3.95 18.86
C GLY A 40 21.42 -3.64 18.37
N ALA A 41 20.56 -3.31 19.34
CA ALA A 41 19.20 -2.86 19.08
C ALA A 41 19.04 -1.43 19.59
N VAL A 42 18.55 -0.54 18.74
CA VAL A 42 18.26 0.85 19.10
C VAL A 42 16.77 1.09 18.93
N TRP A 43 16.12 1.34 20.04
CA TRP A 43 14.70 1.66 20.10
C TRP A 43 14.51 3.16 20.24
N ALA A 44 13.64 3.73 19.41
CA ALA A 44 13.32 5.15 19.46
C ALA A 44 11.82 5.40 19.41
N ARG A 45 11.42 6.53 19.96
CA ARG A 45 10.11 7.09 19.73
C ARG A 45 10.10 7.84 18.42
N THR A 46 9.15 7.50 17.56
CA THR A 46 8.95 8.09 16.25
C THR A 46 7.54 8.64 16.14
N TRP A 47 7.34 9.65 15.32
CA TRP A 47 6.05 10.29 15.13
C TRP A 47 5.63 10.19 13.67
N TYR A 48 4.41 9.72 13.46
CA TYR A 48 3.80 9.63 12.15
C TYR A 48 2.64 10.60 12.05
N GLU A 49 2.61 11.37 10.97
CA GLU A 49 1.46 12.18 10.60
C GLU A 49 0.94 11.71 9.24
N LEU A 50 -0.25 11.12 9.23
CA LEU A 50 -0.90 10.56 8.06
C LEU A 50 -2.23 11.27 7.84
N SER A 51 -2.62 11.46 6.59
CA SER A 51 -3.90 12.05 6.26
C SER A 51 -4.58 11.31 5.12
N VAL A 52 -5.90 11.22 5.18
CA VAL A 52 -6.74 10.65 4.13
C VAL A 52 -7.94 11.56 3.91
N SER A 53 -8.36 11.69 2.66
CA SER A 53 -9.52 12.50 2.29
C SER A 53 -10.64 11.59 1.77
N VAL A 54 -11.73 11.51 2.53
CA VAL A 54 -12.89 10.66 2.24
C VAL A 54 -14.01 11.52 1.61
N PRO A 55 -14.57 11.15 0.46
CA PRO A 55 -15.69 11.88 -0.13
C PRO A 55 -16.97 11.67 0.67
N LEU A 56 -17.75 12.75 0.86
CA LEU A 56 -19.06 12.72 1.49
C LEU A 56 -20.19 12.36 0.52
N GLN A 57 -19.95 12.54 -0.78
CA GLN A 57 -20.86 12.06 -1.82
C GLN A 57 -20.24 10.83 -2.47
N ILE A 58 -21.00 9.77 -2.49
CA ILE A 58 -20.65 8.52 -3.15
C ILE A 58 -21.74 8.21 -4.18
N THR A 59 -21.31 7.73 -5.34
CA THR A 59 -22.24 7.17 -6.31
C THR A 59 -22.47 5.72 -5.92
N GLN A 60 -23.64 5.42 -5.37
CA GLN A 60 -24.03 4.03 -5.10
C GLN A 60 -24.76 3.47 -6.32
N PRO A 61 -24.53 2.18 -6.67
CA PRO A 61 -25.36 1.53 -7.68
C PRO A 61 -26.79 1.53 -7.18
N ALA A 62 -27.69 2.21 -7.91
CA ALA A 62 -29.09 2.16 -7.62
C ALA A 62 -29.59 0.72 -7.78
N ALA A 63 -30.53 0.31 -6.93
CA ALA A 63 -31.24 -0.95 -7.09
C ALA A 63 -31.98 -0.92 -8.42
N GLY A 64 -31.44 -1.59 -9.45
CA GLY A 64 -31.97 -1.55 -10.82
C GLY A 64 -30.87 -1.60 -11.89
N SER A 65 -29.63 -1.96 -11.52
CA SER A 65 -28.57 -2.17 -12.51
C SER A 65 -29.03 -3.13 -13.61
N ARG A 66 -29.11 -2.64 -14.84
CA ARG A 66 -29.44 -3.47 -15.99
C ARG A 66 -28.17 -4.15 -16.49
N SER A 67 -28.12 -5.48 -16.36
CA SER A 67 -27.04 -6.25 -16.97
C SER A 67 -27.47 -6.70 -18.38
N HIS A 68 -26.61 -6.46 -19.35
CA HIS A 68 -26.76 -6.89 -20.72
C HIS A 68 -25.60 -7.78 -21.15
N SER A 69 -25.91 -8.95 -21.73
CA SER A 69 -24.86 -9.85 -22.23
C SER A 69 -24.73 -9.73 -23.74
N ARG A 70 -23.52 -9.60 -24.23
CA ARG A 70 -23.17 -9.60 -25.65
C ARG A 70 -22.30 -10.80 -25.96
N TRP A 71 -22.49 -11.39 -27.13
CA TRP A 71 -21.78 -12.60 -27.52
C TRP A 71 -20.96 -12.35 -28.77
N ALA A 72 -19.76 -12.92 -28.82
CA ALA A 72 -18.93 -12.96 -30.00
C ALA A 72 -18.26 -14.34 -30.10
N LEU A 73 -17.88 -14.73 -31.31
CA LEU A 73 -17.14 -15.95 -31.58
C LEU A 73 -15.80 -15.58 -32.20
N ASP A 74 -14.72 -15.97 -31.57
CA ASP A 74 -13.37 -15.86 -32.11
C ASP A 74 -13.01 -17.16 -32.86
N ILE A 75 -12.66 -17.02 -34.14
CA ILE A 75 -12.23 -18.10 -35.01
C ILE A 75 -10.80 -17.79 -35.46
N GLY A 76 -9.80 -18.39 -34.82
CA GLY A 76 -8.42 -18.05 -35.05
C GLY A 76 -8.12 -16.56 -34.80
N LYS A 77 -7.86 -15.79 -35.87
CA LYS A 77 -7.61 -14.35 -35.78
C LYS A 77 -8.85 -13.47 -36.06
N HIS A 78 -9.99 -14.06 -36.37
CA HIS A 78 -11.21 -13.32 -36.75
C HIS A 78 -12.27 -13.38 -35.64
N ARG A 79 -12.85 -12.21 -35.33
CA ARG A 79 -13.95 -12.07 -34.35
C ARG A 79 -15.27 -11.78 -35.05
N ILE A 80 -16.21 -12.66 -34.88
CA ILE A 80 -17.61 -12.49 -35.34
C ILE A 80 -18.44 -12.02 -34.16
N LYS A 81 -19.01 -10.83 -34.25
CA LYS A 81 -19.85 -10.23 -33.21
C LYS A 81 -21.32 -10.52 -33.53
N PHE A 82 -22.08 -11.06 -32.57
CA PHE A 82 -23.51 -11.31 -32.66
C PHE A 82 -24.37 -10.14 -32.15
N TYR A 83 -23.76 -8.94 -32.04
CA TYR A 83 -24.45 -7.72 -31.59
C TYR A 83 -24.09 -6.54 -32.49
N GLY A 84 -25.12 -5.64 -32.67
CA GLY A 84 -24.95 -4.41 -33.41
C GLY A 84 -24.14 -3.35 -32.64
N LYS A 85 -23.81 -2.25 -33.32
CA LYS A 85 -23.11 -1.09 -32.73
C LYS A 85 -24.06 -0.31 -31.80
N GLY A 86 -24.41 -0.88 -30.66
CA GLY A 86 -25.12 -0.15 -29.59
C GLY A 86 -24.09 0.42 -28.63
N SER A 87 -23.84 1.71 -28.69
CA SER A 87 -23.06 2.41 -27.68
C SER A 87 -23.97 2.75 -26.52
N ILE A 88 -23.67 2.26 -25.33
CA ILE A 88 -24.24 2.78 -24.08
C ILE A 88 -23.45 4.04 -23.78
N THR A 89 -23.87 5.18 -24.30
CA THR A 89 -23.25 6.48 -24.06
C THR A 89 -23.89 7.12 -22.83
N GLY A 90 -23.06 7.56 -21.89
CA GLY A 90 -23.47 8.44 -20.78
C GLY A 90 -23.83 7.78 -19.45
N VAL A 91 -23.53 6.49 -19.29
CA VAL A 91 -23.74 5.78 -18.02
C VAL A 91 -22.42 5.07 -17.65
N ASP A 92 -22.01 5.18 -16.40
CA ASP A 92 -20.90 4.38 -15.87
C ASP A 92 -21.27 2.90 -15.97
N CYS A 93 -20.41 2.09 -16.57
CA CYS A 93 -20.68 0.67 -16.75
C CYS A 93 -19.44 -0.17 -16.47
N ASP A 94 -19.66 -1.30 -15.80
CA ASP A 94 -18.67 -2.35 -15.66
C ASP A 94 -18.78 -3.33 -16.82
N LYS A 95 -17.64 -3.73 -17.37
CA LYS A 95 -17.55 -4.69 -18.44
C LYS A 95 -16.68 -5.87 -18.00
N ILE A 96 -17.31 -7.05 -17.88
CA ILE A 96 -16.62 -8.30 -17.60
C ILE A 96 -16.65 -9.15 -18.87
N THR A 97 -15.49 -9.63 -19.31
CA THR A 97 -15.38 -10.48 -20.50
C THR A 97 -14.98 -11.90 -20.10
N TYR A 98 -15.77 -12.87 -20.48
CA TYR A 98 -15.51 -14.29 -20.29
C TYR A 98 -15.08 -14.92 -21.61
N TYR A 99 -14.02 -15.72 -21.59
CA TYR A 99 -13.51 -16.47 -22.76
C TYR A 99 -13.70 -17.95 -22.50
N ASN A 100 -14.53 -18.59 -23.32
CA ASN A 100 -14.82 -20.02 -23.23
C ASN A 100 -14.26 -20.73 -24.48
N PRO A 101 -13.05 -21.32 -24.43
CA PRO A 101 -12.50 -22.07 -25.55
C PRO A 101 -13.24 -23.38 -25.75
N PHE A 102 -13.50 -23.74 -27.00
CA PHE A 102 -14.10 -25.03 -27.33
C PHE A 102 -13.02 -26.13 -27.32
N THR A 103 -13.26 -27.12 -26.47
CA THR A 103 -12.41 -28.31 -26.34
C THR A 103 -13.25 -29.55 -26.62
N LEU A 104 -12.82 -30.40 -27.57
CA LEU A 104 -13.47 -31.67 -27.87
C LEU A 104 -13.15 -32.74 -26.83
N PRO A 105 -14.00 -33.81 -26.70
CA PRO A 105 -13.65 -35.01 -25.95
C PRO A 105 -12.34 -35.57 -26.47
N GLY A 106 -11.38 -35.83 -25.57
CA GLY A 106 -10.00 -36.21 -25.93
C GLY A 106 -8.99 -35.08 -25.84
N GLY A 107 -9.38 -33.88 -25.41
CA GLY A 107 -8.47 -32.78 -25.09
C GLY A 107 -8.02 -31.89 -26.28
N LEU A 108 -8.54 -32.17 -27.50
CA LEU A 108 -8.24 -31.37 -28.67
C LEU A 108 -8.92 -29.98 -28.57
N ARG A 109 -8.11 -28.92 -28.51
CA ARG A 109 -8.60 -27.53 -28.52
C ARG A 109 -8.84 -27.08 -29.94
N LEU A 110 -10.04 -26.64 -30.23
CA LEU A 110 -10.37 -26.00 -31.49
C LEU A 110 -9.95 -24.53 -31.48
N PRO A 111 -9.61 -23.92 -32.63
CA PRO A 111 -9.33 -22.48 -32.72
C PRO A 111 -10.60 -21.63 -32.67
N LEU A 112 -11.53 -22.03 -31.77
CA LEU A 112 -12.82 -21.40 -31.56
C LEU A 112 -12.93 -21.00 -30.10
N THR A 113 -13.28 -19.74 -29.83
CA THR A 113 -13.50 -19.24 -28.45
C THR A 113 -14.82 -18.47 -28.43
N LEU A 114 -15.75 -18.90 -27.61
CA LEU A 114 -16.97 -18.12 -27.35
C LEU A 114 -16.65 -17.02 -26.34
N VAL A 115 -16.87 -15.79 -26.74
CA VAL A 115 -16.64 -14.59 -25.92
C VAL A 115 -17.98 -14.06 -25.44
N GLN A 116 -18.17 -13.99 -24.13
CA GLN A 116 -19.32 -13.36 -23.49
C GLN A 116 -18.87 -12.07 -22.81
N GLU A 117 -19.41 -10.96 -23.23
CA GLU A 117 -19.23 -9.66 -22.57
C GLU A 117 -20.50 -9.36 -21.75
N ARG A 118 -20.36 -9.29 -20.43
CA ARG A 118 -21.42 -8.82 -19.54
C ARG A 118 -21.15 -7.36 -19.23
N ILE A 119 -22.09 -6.51 -19.60
CA ILE A 119 -22.07 -5.07 -19.35
C ILE A 119 -23.14 -4.79 -18.31
N THR A 120 -22.74 -4.24 -17.16
CA THR A 120 -23.66 -3.81 -16.12
C THR A 120 -23.66 -2.29 -16.12
N ALA A 121 -24.74 -1.68 -16.55
CA ALA A 121 -24.92 -0.25 -16.52
C ALA A 121 -25.46 0.15 -15.14
N TRP A 122 -24.88 1.18 -14.56
CA TRP A 122 -25.26 1.72 -13.27
C TRP A 122 -25.97 3.05 -13.50
N GLU A 123 -27.21 3.15 -13.06
CA GLU A 123 -27.79 4.46 -12.79
C GLU A 123 -27.33 4.82 -11.39
N GLY A 124 -26.27 5.62 -11.31
CA GLY A 124 -25.73 6.05 -10.03
C GLY A 124 -26.68 7.00 -9.34
N ALA A 125 -27.28 6.59 -8.24
CA ALA A 125 -27.89 7.52 -7.32
C ALA A 125 -26.79 8.15 -6.46
N ALA A 126 -26.69 9.48 -6.46
CA ALA A 126 -25.83 10.17 -5.53
C ALA A 126 -26.37 9.93 -4.11
N ALA A 127 -25.61 9.20 -3.31
CA ALA A 127 -25.90 9.02 -1.90
C ALA A 127 -24.99 9.91 -1.08
N GLU A 128 -25.57 10.65 -0.15
CA GLU A 128 -24.79 11.41 0.82
C GLU A 128 -24.40 10.49 1.97
N ARG A 129 -23.13 10.52 2.29
CA ARG A 129 -22.57 9.82 3.45
C ARG A 129 -22.54 10.78 4.64
N THR A 130 -22.90 10.26 5.82
CA THR A 130 -22.77 11.06 7.05
C THR A 130 -21.30 11.30 7.37
N GLU A 131 -20.99 12.47 7.94
CA GLU A 131 -19.62 12.80 8.38
C GLU A 131 -19.05 11.75 9.35
N GLN A 132 -19.91 11.20 10.22
CA GLN A 132 -19.50 10.17 11.17
C GLN A 132 -19.05 8.88 10.46
N SER A 133 -19.78 8.43 9.44
CA SER A 133 -19.41 7.26 8.64
C SER A 133 -18.14 7.49 7.84
N ALA A 134 -17.98 8.68 7.24
CA ALA A 134 -16.77 9.05 6.51
C ALA A 134 -15.55 9.14 7.43
N ARG A 135 -15.74 9.68 8.64
CA ARG A 135 -14.69 9.75 9.67
C ARG A 135 -14.24 8.36 10.09
N GLN A 136 -15.17 7.47 10.40
CA GLN A 136 -14.87 6.10 10.82
C GLN A 136 -14.11 5.34 9.74
N GLU A 137 -14.50 5.48 8.49
CA GLU A 137 -13.77 4.88 7.36
C GLU A 137 -12.37 5.47 7.22
N GLY A 138 -12.22 6.81 7.34
CA GLY A 138 -10.93 7.47 7.30
C GLY A 138 -9.99 7.01 8.42
N GLU A 139 -10.51 6.87 9.64
CA GLU A 139 -9.76 6.36 10.79
C GLU A 139 -9.26 4.91 10.55
N GLN A 140 -10.13 4.05 10.00
CA GLN A 140 -9.75 2.66 9.66
C GLN A 140 -8.67 2.61 8.57
N GLN A 141 -8.81 3.43 7.52
CA GLN A 141 -7.81 3.51 6.47
C GLN A 141 -6.46 4.00 7.00
N LEU A 142 -6.46 4.99 7.88
CA LEU A 142 -5.24 5.54 8.48
C LEU A 142 -4.54 4.54 9.40
N LEU A 143 -5.28 3.76 10.18
CA LEU A 143 -4.72 2.70 11.01
C LEU A 143 -4.10 1.58 10.15
N ALA A 144 -4.76 1.20 9.05
CA ALA A 144 -4.22 0.23 8.10
C ALA A 144 -2.94 0.74 7.43
N LEU A 145 -2.90 2.03 7.05
CA LEU A 145 -1.70 2.65 6.48
C LEU A 145 -0.56 2.74 7.50
N LEU A 146 -0.87 3.06 8.76
CA LEU A 146 0.13 3.09 9.83
C LEU A 146 0.72 1.69 10.05
N SER A 147 -0.13 0.67 10.19
CA SER A 147 0.34 -0.70 10.40
C SER A 147 1.20 -1.24 9.25
N ALA A 148 0.92 -0.83 8.00
CA ALA A 148 1.72 -1.21 6.84
C ALA A 148 3.08 -0.49 6.77
N ARG A 149 3.26 0.62 7.49
CA ARG A 149 4.53 1.39 7.53
C ARG A 149 5.43 1.03 8.69
N LEU A 150 4.86 0.52 9.76
CA LEU A 150 5.61 0.18 10.96
C LEU A 150 6.44 -1.09 10.73
N PRO A 151 7.72 -1.11 11.12
CA PRO A 151 8.54 -2.32 11.16
C PRO A 151 7.94 -3.37 12.10
N GLU A 152 8.26 -4.64 11.85
CA GLU A 152 7.86 -5.74 12.74
C GLU A 152 8.36 -5.52 14.16
N GLY A 153 7.51 -5.78 15.14
CA GLY A 153 7.84 -5.59 16.55
C GLY A 153 7.62 -4.17 17.08
N SER A 154 7.21 -3.23 16.23
CA SER A 154 6.88 -1.87 16.66
C SER A 154 5.62 -1.82 17.51
N THR A 155 5.57 -0.86 18.44
CA THR A 155 4.41 -0.65 19.31
C THR A 155 3.89 0.77 19.15
N VAL A 156 2.59 0.92 18.91
CA VAL A 156 1.92 2.22 18.90
C VAL A 156 1.63 2.63 20.33
N THR A 157 2.14 3.78 20.77
CA THR A 157 2.04 4.27 22.14
C THR A 157 0.87 5.23 22.32
N ASP A 158 0.67 6.14 21.37
CA ASP A 158 -0.42 7.13 21.39
C ASP A 158 -0.96 7.36 19.98
N THR A 159 -2.27 7.61 19.86
CA THR A 159 -2.91 7.95 18.60
C THR A 159 -3.93 9.06 18.80
N ARG A 160 -3.88 10.07 17.94
CA ARG A 160 -4.84 11.18 17.94
C ARG A 160 -5.39 11.40 16.55
N PHE A 161 -6.71 11.51 16.47
CA PHE A 161 -7.41 11.78 15.23
C PHE A 161 -8.01 13.18 15.25
N ALA A 162 -7.86 13.88 14.13
CA ALA A 162 -8.55 15.11 13.84
C ALA A 162 -9.27 14.96 12.49
N ALA A 163 -10.45 15.57 12.35
CA ALA A 163 -11.18 15.57 11.10
C ALA A 163 -11.59 17.01 10.76
N VAL A 164 -11.39 17.37 9.49
CA VAL A 164 -11.74 18.71 8.97
C VAL A 164 -12.53 18.53 7.68
N ARG A 165 -13.72 19.10 7.61
CA ARG A 165 -14.54 19.13 6.41
C ARG A 165 -14.07 20.22 5.47
N GLN A 166 -13.84 19.87 4.21
CA GLN A 166 -13.50 20.78 3.12
C GLN A 166 -14.48 20.54 1.96
N GLY A 167 -15.54 21.33 1.91
CA GLY A 167 -16.56 21.19 0.90
C GLY A 167 -17.24 19.81 0.96
N ASN A 168 -17.09 19.01 -0.08
CA ASN A 168 -17.69 17.67 -0.22
C ASN A 168 -16.76 16.54 0.22
N ARG A 169 -15.69 16.83 0.93
CA ARG A 169 -14.71 15.86 1.42
C ARG A 169 -14.44 16.07 2.90
N LEU A 170 -14.22 14.98 3.60
CA LEU A 170 -13.75 14.99 4.98
C LEU A 170 -12.29 14.53 4.99
N THR A 171 -11.39 15.41 5.41
CA THR A 171 -9.98 15.08 5.61
C THR A 171 -9.79 14.64 7.05
N VAL A 172 -9.35 13.40 7.23
CA VAL A 172 -9.01 12.83 8.53
C VAL A 172 -7.49 12.78 8.63
N VAL A 173 -6.97 13.24 9.76
CA VAL A 173 -5.53 13.26 10.06
C VAL A 173 -5.29 12.39 11.30
N LEU A 174 -4.32 11.51 11.21
CA LEU A 174 -3.81 10.69 12.30
C LEU A 174 -2.43 11.24 12.69
N LYS A 175 -2.24 11.49 13.99
CA LYS A 175 -0.92 11.67 14.61
C LYS A 175 -0.70 10.50 15.55
N ALA A 176 0.35 9.73 15.29
CA ALA A 176 0.70 8.55 16.08
C ALA A 176 2.11 8.67 16.64
N GLU A 177 2.28 8.29 17.91
CA GLU A 177 3.58 8.06 18.53
C GLU A 177 3.83 6.57 18.61
N CYS A 178 4.99 6.14 18.10
CA CYS A 178 5.35 4.74 18.03
C CYS A 178 6.71 4.51 18.68
N LEU A 179 6.91 3.33 19.22
CA LEU A 179 8.20 2.82 19.68
C LEU A 179 8.65 1.75 18.69
N GLU A 180 9.78 1.97 18.04
CA GLU A 180 10.27 1.07 17.00
C GLU A 180 11.77 0.93 17.03
N GLN A 181 12.26 -0.17 16.47
CA GLN A 181 13.69 -0.38 16.26
C GLN A 181 14.12 0.37 15.00
N ILE A 182 14.99 1.37 15.17
CA ILE A 182 15.45 2.24 14.09
C ILE A 182 16.81 1.85 13.51
N GLY A 183 17.52 0.90 14.14
CA GLY A 183 18.85 0.49 13.70
C GLY A 183 18.82 -0.32 12.41
N GLN A 184 19.58 0.11 11.41
CA GLN A 184 19.85 -0.63 10.19
C GLN A 184 21.33 -0.94 10.08
N THR A 185 21.67 -2.18 9.72
CA THR A 185 23.06 -2.58 9.49
C THR A 185 23.52 -2.11 8.13
N VAL A 186 24.60 -1.33 8.09
CA VAL A 186 25.22 -0.87 6.85
C VAL A 186 26.60 -1.52 6.74
N THR A 187 26.84 -2.20 5.63
CA THR A 187 28.17 -2.77 5.34
C THR A 187 29.07 -1.66 4.82
N LEU A 188 30.17 -1.40 5.48
CA LEU A 188 31.18 -0.48 4.97
C LEU A 188 31.92 -1.16 3.81
N PRO A 189 32.18 -0.43 2.69
CA PRO A 189 32.98 -0.98 1.61
C PRO A 189 34.40 -1.28 2.14
N GLU A 190 34.91 -2.47 1.84
CA GLU A 190 36.30 -2.81 2.09
C GLU A 190 37.20 -1.84 1.30
N THR A 191 37.94 -1.00 1.99
CA THR A 191 38.97 -0.18 1.35
C THR A 191 40.10 -1.14 1.00
N GLU A 192 40.28 -1.49 -0.28
CA GLU A 192 41.46 -2.20 -0.75
C GLU A 192 42.69 -1.41 -0.31
N THR A 193 43.37 -1.93 0.71
CA THR A 193 44.68 -1.43 1.09
C THR A 193 45.66 -1.83 -0.02
N THR A 194 45.84 -0.93 -0.99
CA THR A 194 46.98 -1.05 -1.93
C THR A 194 48.26 -1.01 -1.13
N GLN A 195 48.80 -2.18 -0.84
CA GLN A 195 50.18 -2.31 -0.38
C GLN A 195 51.11 -1.80 -1.49
N ARG A 196 51.81 -0.74 -1.19
CA ARG A 196 53.00 -0.32 -1.95
C ARG A 196 54.24 -0.77 -1.22
#